data_237c6ac08f6f5aba7eb5f0f7e00231d2
#
_entry.id   237c6ac08f6f5aba7eb5f0f7e00231d2
#
_cell.length_a   1.000
_cell.length_b   1.000
_cell.length_c   1.000
_cell.angle_alpha   90.00
_cell.angle_beta   90.00
_cell.angle_gamma   90.00
#
_symmetry.space_group_name_H-M   'P 1'
#
loop_
_entity.id
_entity.type
_entity.pdbx_description
1 polymer ?
#
loop_
_entity_poly.entity_id
_entity_poly.type
_entity_poly.pdbx_seq_one_letter_code
_entity_poly.pdbx_strand_id
1 'polypeptide(L)'
;MFRKLRFQFIAITTLAITLILVTLVGVINTVRYLQTEHDIQAVLDLLTENNGTIPDTKENRQTFDQQFVSQGTLYNFNYFSARIKANEAIINPGTANHLTSEQIQGFVDQSGLQSFRDRGYLEEDGRYFSYRISPVSETERLVVFFETTQAFRDRWALLALSIQIAAISWLAFVVVVTIFSGLAIRPFVRNYDKQRSFITNAGHELKTPLAVIAANNELQELLTGETEWTQSTKDQVDRLDHLIAKLIRLARLEERKDQAPVTVDFSQLVQRVSHNMSALWEQEGLHYEADIQEGISLQGVPDDLYELVSILLDNARKYCDPQGTVRLQLANYKPWLRKGRAVLTVSNDYAAGQGQDYRLFFDRFYRSDQSRTRQVASQEGAESDSALAGGEAKPAQGYGIGLSMAQNIVSLHRGKISVHYKDGVIRFVVSL
;
A
#
# COMPACT_ATOMS: atom_id res chain seq x y z
N MET A 1 -8.13 12.90 -5.94
CA MET A 1 -7.81 12.13 -4.72
C MET A 1 -8.79 10.97 -4.50
N PHE A 2 -10.08 11.21 -4.42
CA PHE A 2 -11.13 10.21 -4.09
C PHE A 2 -11.28 9.08 -5.10
N ARG A 3 -11.10 9.30 -6.43
CA ARG A 3 -11.07 8.22 -7.42
C ARG A 3 -9.93 7.22 -7.16
N LYS A 4 -8.76 7.71 -6.76
CA LYS A 4 -7.60 6.87 -6.42
C LYS A 4 -7.87 6.07 -5.14
N LEU A 5 -8.44 6.71 -4.11
CA LEU A 5 -8.82 6.06 -2.86
C LEU A 5 -9.87 4.96 -3.09
N ARG A 6 -10.90 5.25 -3.89
CA ARG A 6 -11.93 4.27 -4.28
C ARG A 6 -11.32 3.08 -5.01
N PHE A 7 -10.44 3.34 -5.98
CA PHE A 7 -9.75 2.28 -6.71
C PHE A 7 -8.87 1.42 -5.78
N GLN A 8 -8.10 2.05 -4.89
CA GLN A 8 -7.28 1.34 -3.91
C GLN A 8 -8.14 0.48 -2.97
N PHE A 9 -9.25 1.00 -2.48
CA PHE A 9 -10.18 0.26 -1.64
C PHE A 9 -10.72 -0.98 -2.37
N ILE A 10 -11.22 -0.82 -3.61
CA ILE A 10 -11.72 -1.93 -4.44
C ILE A 10 -10.59 -2.94 -4.70
N ALA A 11 -9.39 -2.49 -5.04
CA ALA A 11 -8.25 -3.38 -5.34
C ALA A 11 -7.84 -4.21 -4.12
N ILE A 12 -7.72 -3.59 -2.94
CA ILE A 12 -7.34 -4.28 -1.70
C ILE A 12 -8.39 -5.30 -1.29
N THR A 13 -9.67 -4.93 -1.31
CA THR A 13 -10.77 -5.83 -0.94
C THR A 13 -10.93 -6.98 -1.94
N THR A 14 -10.75 -6.71 -3.24
CA THR A 14 -10.77 -7.76 -4.28
C THR A 14 -9.60 -8.72 -4.12
N LEU A 15 -8.40 -8.22 -3.82
CA LEU A 15 -7.24 -9.07 -3.56
C LEU A 15 -7.45 -9.96 -2.33
N ALA A 16 -8.00 -9.40 -1.25
CA ALA A 16 -8.28 -10.16 -0.02
C ALA A 16 -9.27 -11.31 -0.26
N ILE A 17 -10.40 -11.05 -0.94
CA ILE A 17 -11.38 -12.10 -1.24
C ILE A 17 -10.83 -13.14 -2.21
N THR A 18 -9.99 -12.73 -3.17
CA THR A 18 -9.33 -13.68 -4.08
C THR A 18 -8.45 -14.66 -3.31
N LEU A 19 -7.64 -14.16 -2.37
CA LEU A 19 -6.79 -15.00 -1.53
C LEU A 19 -7.61 -15.98 -0.69
N ILE A 20 -8.71 -15.52 -0.08
CA ILE A 20 -9.60 -16.36 0.73
C ILE A 20 -10.22 -17.47 -0.13
N LEU A 21 -10.75 -17.15 -1.32
CA LEU A 21 -11.39 -18.12 -2.19
C LEU A 21 -10.40 -19.15 -2.73
N VAL A 22 -9.20 -18.73 -3.13
CA VAL A 22 -8.12 -19.65 -3.59
C VAL A 22 -7.73 -20.61 -2.47
N THR A 23 -7.56 -20.09 -1.25
CA THR A 23 -7.23 -20.93 -0.08
C THR A 23 -8.35 -21.92 0.21
N LEU A 24 -9.61 -21.47 0.19
CA LEU A 24 -10.78 -22.31 0.47
C LEU A 24 -10.90 -23.45 -0.56
N VAL A 25 -10.84 -23.13 -1.86
CA VAL A 25 -10.85 -24.12 -2.94
C VAL A 25 -9.68 -25.10 -2.80
N GLY A 26 -8.49 -24.58 -2.51
CA GLY A 26 -7.30 -25.41 -2.29
C GLY A 26 -7.48 -26.39 -1.12
N VAL A 27 -7.94 -25.90 0.03
CA VAL A 27 -8.14 -26.75 1.22
C VAL A 27 -9.19 -27.81 0.96
N ILE A 28 -10.36 -27.46 0.42
CA ILE A 28 -11.45 -28.43 0.15
C ILE A 28 -10.96 -29.54 -0.78
N ASN A 29 -10.30 -29.17 -1.88
CA ASN A 29 -9.83 -30.15 -2.86
C ASN A 29 -8.65 -30.99 -2.34
N THR A 30 -7.76 -30.41 -1.51
CA THR A 30 -6.67 -31.16 -0.88
C THR A 30 -7.19 -32.17 0.14
N VAL A 31 -8.14 -31.77 0.99
CA VAL A 31 -8.76 -32.67 1.96
C VAL A 31 -9.45 -33.85 1.23
N ARG A 32 -10.21 -33.50 0.18
CA ARG A 32 -10.89 -34.55 -0.61
C ARG A 32 -9.90 -35.50 -1.33
N TYR A 33 -8.80 -34.94 -1.84
CA TYR A 33 -7.72 -35.74 -2.44
C TYR A 33 -7.14 -36.73 -1.43
N LEU A 34 -6.80 -36.27 -0.22
CA LEU A 34 -6.22 -37.12 0.82
C LEU A 34 -7.19 -38.22 1.31
N GLN A 35 -8.48 -37.84 1.44
CA GLN A 35 -9.53 -38.84 1.80
C GLN A 35 -9.67 -39.90 0.72
N THR A 36 -9.79 -39.49 -0.57
CA THR A 36 -9.92 -40.43 -1.68
C THR A 36 -8.71 -41.39 -1.77
N GLU A 37 -7.51 -40.85 -1.59
CA GLU A 37 -6.28 -41.66 -1.58
C GLU A 37 -6.27 -42.65 -0.43
N HIS A 38 -6.67 -42.22 0.77
CA HIS A 38 -6.81 -43.08 1.93
C HIS A 38 -7.81 -44.22 1.70
N ASP A 39 -8.98 -43.91 1.11
CA ASP A 39 -10.02 -44.91 0.81
C ASP A 39 -9.53 -45.91 -0.22
N ILE A 40 -8.84 -45.48 -1.29
CA ILE A 40 -8.26 -46.38 -2.29
C ILE A 40 -7.23 -47.32 -1.66
N GLN A 41 -6.36 -46.80 -0.81
CA GLN A 41 -5.35 -47.61 -0.15
C GLN A 41 -5.98 -48.64 0.80
N ALA A 42 -7.01 -48.29 1.54
CA ALA A 42 -7.72 -49.18 2.42
C ALA A 42 -8.36 -50.37 1.65
N VAL A 43 -8.92 -50.14 0.45
CA VAL A 43 -9.45 -51.20 -0.42
C VAL A 43 -8.32 -52.10 -0.93
N LEU A 44 -7.21 -51.50 -1.39
CA LEU A 44 -6.05 -52.31 -1.86
C LEU A 44 -5.40 -53.12 -0.75
N ASP A 45 -5.35 -52.59 0.48
CA ASP A 45 -4.86 -53.33 1.65
C ASP A 45 -5.76 -54.56 1.95
N LEU A 46 -7.08 -54.32 1.98
CA LEU A 46 -8.04 -55.37 2.21
C LEU A 46 -7.95 -56.50 1.14
N LEU A 47 -7.84 -56.14 -0.14
CA LEU A 47 -7.64 -57.09 -1.24
C LEU A 47 -6.34 -57.87 -1.06
N THR A 48 -5.26 -57.20 -0.66
CA THR A 48 -3.96 -57.84 -0.45
C THR A 48 -4.00 -58.82 0.71
N GLU A 49 -4.57 -58.48 1.86
CA GLU A 49 -4.70 -59.31 3.04
C GLU A 49 -5.57 -60.53 2.80
N ASN A 50 -6.57 -60.43 1.92
CA ASN A 50 -7.47 -61.52 1.56
C ASN A 50 -7.09 -62.23 0.25
N ASN A 51 -5.80 -62.24 -0.10
CA ASN A 51 -5.29 -62.98 -1.26
C ASN A 51 -5.93 -62.60 -2.62
N GLY A 52 -6.27 -61.31 -2.80
CA GLY A 52 -6.84 -60.78 -4.03
C GLY A 52 -8.36 -60.96 -4.18
N THR A 53 -9.06 -61.27 -3.10
CA THR A 53 -10.52 -61.40 -3.07
C THR A 53 -11.07 -60.59 -1.89
N ILE A 54 -12.32 -60.12 -1.98
CA ILE A 54 -13.03 -59.56 -0.85
C ILE A 54 -14.02 -60.61 -0.32
N PRO A 55 -13.81 -61.17 0.87
CA PRO A 55 -14.75 -62.13 1.43
C PRO A 55 -16.08 -61.47 1.78
N ASP A 56 -17.20 -62.05 1.37
CA ASP A 56 -18.55 -61.58 1.65
C ASP A 56 -18.95 -61.96 3.10
N THR A 57 -18.34 -61.30 4.08
CA THR A 57 -18.65 -61.46 5.51
C THR A 57 -19.51 -60.28 6.00
N LYS A 58 -20.32 -60.51 7.05
CA LYS A 58 -21.12 -59.43 7.68
C LYS A 58 -20.24 -58.31 8.21
N GLU A 59 -19.06 -58.64 8.69
CA GLU A 59 -18.08 -57.70 9.24
C GLU A 59 -17.50 -56.80 8.15
N ASN A 60 -17.13 -57.35 7.00
CA ASN A 60 -16.67 -56.62 5.85
C ASN A 60 -17.75 -55.70 5.27
N ARG A 61 -19.00 -56.15 5.22
CA ARG A 61 -20.14 -55.29 4.79
C ARG A 61 -20.31 -54.11 5.72
N GLN A 62 -20.28 -54.26 7.04
CA GLN A 62 -20.41 -53.20 8.00
C GLN A 62 -19.24 -52.20 7.92
N THR A 63 -18.02 -52.69 7.77
CA THR A 63 -16.83 -51.87 7.64
C THR A 63 -16.86 -51.03 6.35
N PHE A 64 -17.29 -51.64 5.23
CA PHE A 64 -17.44 -50.93 3.95
C PHE A 64 -18.57 -49.93 3.98
N ASP A 65 -19.74 -50.26 4.53
CA ASP A 65 -20.85 -49.33 4.64
C ASP A 65 -20.55 -48.13 5.55
N GLN A 66 -19.70 -48.31 6.56
CA GLN A 66 -19.26 -47.20 7.45
C GLN A 66 -18.12 -46.37 6.90
N GLN A 67 -17.12 -46.96 6.24
CA GLN A 67 -15.97 -46.25 5.68
C GLN A 67 -16.20 -45.66 4.28
N PHE A 68 -17.07 -46.30 3.48
CA PHE A 68 -17.25 -45.97 2.06
C PHE A 68 -18.69 -45.56 1.73
N VAL A 69 -19.38 -44.87 2.63
CA VAL A 69 -20.78 -44.41 2.52
C VAL A 69 -21.09 -43.74 1.18
N SER A 70 -20.07 -43.15 0.51
CA SER A 70 -20.25 -42.47 -0.76
C SER A 70 -20.10 -43.34 -2.01
N GLN A 71 -19.65 -44.58 -1.91
CA GLN A 71 -19.31 -45.42 -3.09
C GLN A 71 -20.19 -46.65 -3.30
N GLY A 72 -21.20 -46.82 -2.50
CA GLY A 72 -22.15 -47.95 -2.67
C GLY A 72 -21.71 -49.23 -1.98
N THR A 73 -22.56 -50.24 -2.06
CA THR A 73 -22.37 -51.54 -1.43
C THR A 73 -21.22 -52.34 -2.04
N LEU A 74 -20.70 -53.28 -1.28
CA LEU A 74 -19.57 -54.20 -1.63
C LEU A 74 -19.64 -54.79 -3.05
N TYR A 75 -20.81 -54.86 -3.64
CA TYR A 75 -21.05 -55.38 -5.00
C TYR A 75 -20.75 -54.37 -6.13
N ASN A 76 -20.50 -53.09 -5.82
CA ASN A 76 -20.23 -52.06 -6.84
C ASN A 76 -18.73 -51.85 -7.03
N PHE A 77 -17.88 -52.53 -6.30
CA PHE A 77 -16.43 -52.40 -6.46
C PHE A 77 -15.93 -53.35 -7.56
N ASN A 78 -15.40 -52.80 -8.63
CA ASN A 78 -14.73 -53.57 -9.67
C ASN A 78 -13.28 -53.75 -9.31
N TYR A 79 -12.91 -55.00 -9.04
CA TYR A 79 -11.54 -55.35 -8.77
C TYR A 79 -11.19 -56.68 -9.44
N PHE A 80 -9.92 -56.89 -9.69
CA PHE A 80 -9.36 -58.16 -10.11
C PHE A 80 -7.96 -58.36 -9.49
N SER A 81 -7.46 -59.56 -9.53
CA SER A 81 -6.12 -59.85 -9.02
C SER A 81 -5.40 -60.87 -9.91
N ALA A 82 -4.08 -60.83 -9.84
CA ALA A 82 -3.23 -61.82 -10.53
C ALA A 82 -2.12 -62.30 -9.59
N ARG A 83 -1.87 -63.59 -9.61
CA ARG A 83 -0.70 -64.21 -8.96
C ARG A 83 0.34 -64.49 -10.03
N ILE A 84 1.49 -63.90 -9.88
CA ILE A 84 2.61 -64.06 -10.81
C ILE A 84 3.60 -65.02 -10.17
N LYS A 85 3.79 -66.21 -10.81
CA LYS A 85 4.74 -67.24 -10.38
C LYS A 85 5.59 -67.64 -11.56
N ALA A 86 6.92 -67.56 -11.44
CA ALA A 86 7.87 -67.98 -12.47
C ALA A 86 7.52 -67.46 -13.90
N ASN A 87 7.05 -66.23 -14.03
CA ASN A 87 6.62 -65.57 -15.27
C ASN A 87 5.25 -66.02 -15.84
N GLU A 88 4.50 -66.88 -15.15
CA GLU A 88 3.11 -67.16 -15.48
C GLU A 88 2.16 -66.39 -14.54
N ALA A 89 1.15 -65.75 -15.12
CA ALA A 89 0.14 -65.01 -14.36
C ALA A 89 -1.14 -65.84 -14.23
N ILE A 90 -1.54 -66.16 -13.01
CA ILE A 90 -2.83 -66.81 -12.72
C ILE A 90 -3.80 -65.66 -12.36
N ILE A 91 -4.73 -65.41 -13.27
CA ILE A 91 -5.69 -64.28 -13.16
C ILE A 91 -6.92 -64.75 -12.36
N ASN A 92 -7.32 -63.92 -11.40
CA ASN A 92 -8.63 -63.98 -10.77
C ASN A 92 -9.44 -62.76 -11.20
N PRO A 93 -10.51 -62.93 -12.00
CA PRO A 93 -11.28 -61.77 -12.54
C PRO A 93 -12.07 -61.03 -11.47
N GLY A 94 -12.19 -61.52 -10.25
CA GLY A 94 -12.87 -60.86 -9.14
C GLY A 94 -14.30 -60.43 -9.53
N THR A 95 -14.60 -59.17 -9.38
CA THR A 95 -15.89 -58.54 -9.79
C THR A 95 -15.79 -57.77 -11.10
N ALA A 96 -14.64 -57.72 -11.76
CA ALA A 96 -14.42 -56.99 -13.00
C ALA A 96 -14.95 -57.70 -14.26
N ASN A 97 -16.21 -58.16 -14.21
CA ASN A 97 -16.85 -58.93 -15.27
C ASN A 97 -17.01 -58.21 -16.62
N HIS A 98 -16.75 -56.93 -16.65
CA HIS A 98 -16.82 -56.11 -17.85
C HIS A 98 -15.49 -56.00 -18.61
N LEU A 99 -14.40 -56.59 -18.06
CA LEU A 99 -13.10 -56.65 -18.70
C LEU A 99 -12.92 -58.02 -19.42
N THR A 100 -12.28 -57.96 -20.59
CA THR A 100 -11.87 -59.19 -21.28
C THR A 100 -10.60 -59.74 -20.65
N SER A 101 -10.38 -61.07 -20.84
CA SER A 101 -9.14 -61.69 -20.35
C SER A 101 -7.88 -61.07 -20.94
N GLU A 102 -7.92 -60.58 -22.18
CA GLU A 102 -6.82 -59.86 -22.84
C GLU A 102 -6.54 -58.52 -22.16
N GLN A 103 -7.58 -57.76 -21.79
CA GLN A 103 -7.42 -56.47 -21.11
C GLN A 103 -6.81 -56.66 -19.72
N ILE A 104 -7.31 -57.69 -18.96
CA ILE A 104 -6.77 -57.98 -17.64
C ILE A 104 -5.29 -58.42 -17.76
N GLN A 105 -4.94 -59.22 -18.74
CA GLN A 105 -3.54 -59.60 -19.01
C GLN A 105 -2.68 -58.37 -19.31
N GLY A 106 -3.19 -57.43 -20.15
CA GLY A 106 -2.50 -56.20 -20.46
C GLY A 106 -2.17 -55.34 -19.21
N PHE A 107 -3.11 -55.20 -18.27
CA PHE A 107 -2.88 -54.54 -16.97
C PHE A 107 -1.82 -55.24 -16.13
N VAL A 108 -1.85 -56.57 -16.10
CA VAL A 108 -0.86 -57.38 -15.35
C VAL A 108 0.52 -57.21 -15.95
N ASP A 109 0.65 -57.23 -17.27
CA ASP A 109 1.92 -57.09 -17.97
C ASP A 109 2.49 -55.65 -17.78
N GLN A 110 1.66 -54.66 -17.86
CA GLN A 110 2.07 -53.25 -17.58
C GLN A 110 2.52 -53.05 -16.14
N SER A 111 1.82 -53.63 -15.16
CA SER A 111 2.18 -53.50 -13.73
C SER A 111 3.41 -54.29 -13.35
N GLY A 112 3.55 -55.51 -13.92
CA GLY A 112 4.61 -56.47 -13.54
C GLY A 112 5.95 -56.23 -14.22
N LEU A 113 5.95 -55.73 -15.45
CA LEU A 113 7.16 -55.58 -16.27
C LEU A 113 7.78 -54.17 -16.23
N GLN A 114 7.01 -53.13 -15.93
CA GLN A 114 7.48 -51.76 -16.02
C GLN A 114 7.71 -51.04 -14.68
N SER A 115 7.33 -51.64 -13.55
CA SER A 115 7.27 -50.87 -12.32
C SER A 115 8.25 -51.39 -11.25
N PHE A 116 9.26 -50.59 -10.95
CA PHE A 116 10.03 -50.63 -9.69
C PHE A 116 9.21 -50.15 -8.48
N ARG A 117 7.89 -49.89 -8.67
CA ARG A 117 7.02 -49.38 -7.61
C ARG A 117 5.98 -50.40 -7.21
N ASP A 118 5.88 -50.64 -5.92
CA ASP A 118 4.91 -51.60 -5.37
C ASP A 118 3.45 -51.14 -5.49
N ARG A 119 3.19 -49.94 -5.97
CA ARG A 119 1.86 -49.33 -6.15
C ARG A 119 1.85 -48.27 -7.25
N GLY A 120 0.69 -48.06 -7.87
CA GLY A 120 0.53 -47.05 -8.91
C GLY A 120 -0.89 -47.00 -9.46
N TYR A 121 -1.03 -46.25 -10.54
CA TYR A 121 -2.26 -46.10 -11.31
C TYR A 121 -1.99 -46.49 -12.76
N LEU A 122 -2.96 -47.16 -13.38
CA LEU A 122 -2.96 -47.43 -14.81
C LEU A 122 -4.25 -46.87 -15.41
N GLU A 123 -4.15 -46.37 -16.63
CA GLU A 123 -5.28 -45.90 -17.41
C GLU A 123 -5.35 -46.66 -18.73
N GLU A 124 -6.53 -47.18 -19.02
CA GLU A 124 -6.82 -47.82 -20.31
C GLU A 124 -8.26 -47.57 -20.69
N ASP A 125 -8.50 -47.18 -21.91
CA ASP A 125 -9.85 -46.87 -22.46
C ASP A 125 -10.66 -45.89 -21.59
N GLY A 126 -9.98 -44.90 -20.93
CA GLY A 126 -10.62 -43.90 -20.07
C GLY A 126 -11.07 -44.43 -18.73
N ARG A 127 -10.60 -45.61 -18.33
CA ARG A 127 -10.78 -46.19 -17.00
C ARG A 127 -9.47 -46.14 -16.22
N TYR A 128 -9.59 -45.85 -14.95
CA TYR A 128 -8.44 -45.78 -14.04
C TYR A 128 -8.46 -46.93 -13.05
N PHE A 129 -7.34 -47.63 -12.97
CA PHE A 129 -7.12 -48.72 -12.02
C PHE A 129 -5.95 -48.36 -11.12
N SER A 130 -6.20 -48.41 -9.82
CA SER A 130 -5.14 -48.37 -8.82
C SER A 130 -4.66 -49.79 -8.56
N TYR A 131 -3.35 -50.01 -8.49
CA TYR A 131 -2.81 -51.30 -8.25
C TYR A 131 -1.83 -51.32 -7.09
N ARG A 132 -1.68 -52.55 -6.47
CA ARG A 132 -0.66 -52.82 -5.47
C ARG A 132 -0.06 -54.18 -5.72
N ILE A 133 1.27 -54.25 -5.56
CA ILE A 133 2.06 -55.47 -5.69
C ILE A 133 2.54 -55.86 -4.29
N SER A 134 2.26 -57.10 -3.91
CA SER A 134 2.71 -57.67 -2.62
C SER A 134 3.42 -59.01 -2.80
N PRO A 135 4.57 -59.22 -2.18
CA PRO A 135 5.23 -60.50 -2.21
C PRO A 135 4.43 -61.56 -1.38
N VAL A 136 4.14 -62.70 -1.96
CA VAL A 136 3.51 -63.84 -1.27
C VAL A 136 4.57 -64.85 -0.81
N SER A 137 5.60 -65.06 -1.66
CA SER A 137 6.79 -65.84 -1.37
C SER A 137 8.00 -65.34 -2.15
N GLU A 138 9.19 -65.93 -2.01
CA GLU A 138 10.38 -65.54 -2.78
C GLU A 138 10.19 -65.62 -4.29
N THR A 139 9.29 -66.45 -4.79
CA THR A 139 9.03 -66.67 -6.22
C THR A 139 7.62 -66.27 -6.67
N GLU A 140 6.76 -65.79 -5.76
CA GLU A 140 5.36 -65.49 -6.06
C GLU A 140 4.98 -64.11 -5.58
N ARG A 141 4.35 -63.32 -6.48
CA ARG A 141 3.83 -61.99 -6.20
C ARG A 141 2.33 -61.94 -6.46
N LEU A 142 1.61 -61.24 -5.58
CA LEU A 142 0.21 -60.93 -5.76
C LEU A 142 0.09 -59.46 -6.25
N VAL A 143 -0.60 -59.26 -7.35
CA VAL A 143 -0.97 -57.96 -7.83
C VAL A 143 -2.48 -57.81 -7.72
N VAL A 144 -2.93 -56.78 -7.02
CA VAL A 144 -4.35 -56.46 -6.87
C VAL A 144 -4.66 -55.18 -7.59
N PHE A 145 -5.80 -55.14 -8.28
CA PHE A 145 -6.27 -54.00 -9.03
C PHE A 145 -7.65 -53.58 -8.56
N PHE A 146 -7.84 -52.29 -8.40
CA PHE A 146 -9.11 -51.70 -8.00
C PHE A 146 -9.47 -50.56 -8.97
N GLU A 147 -10.69 -50.63 -9.55
CA GLU A 147 -11.16 -49.59 -10.46
C GLU A 147 -11.48 -48.30 -9.69
N THR A 148 -10.76 -47.25 -9.99
CA THR A 148 -10.87 -45.92 -9.36
C THR A 148 -11.44 -44.85 -10.29
N THR A 149 -11.99 -45.25 -11.42
CA THR A 149 -12.55 -44.32 -12.44
C THR A 149 -13.57 -43.37 -11.86
N GLN A 150 -14.50 -43.85 -11.03
CA GLN A 150 -15.51 -43.01 -10.39
C GLN A 150 -14.88 -42.03 -9.41
N ALA A 151 -13.93 -42.44 -8.59
CA ALA A 151 -13.22 -41.62 -7.64
C ALA A 151 -12.48 -40.47 -8.32
N PHE A 152 -11.85 -40.72 -9.45
CA PHE A 152 -11.20 -39.71 -10.27
C PHE A 152 -12.22 -38.72 -10.90
N ARG A 153 -13.35 -39.23 -11.43
CA ARG A 153 -14.40 -38.40 -12.01
C ARG A 153 -15.02 -37.49 -10.95
N ASP A 154 -15.36 -38.02 -9.79
CA ASP A 154 -15.94 -37.26 -8.69
C ASP A 154 -15.00 -36.14 -8.19
N ARG A 155 -13.69 -36.45 -8.14
CA ARG A 155 -12.66 -35.45 -7.80
C ARG A 155 -12.61 -34.30 -8.81
N TRP A 156 -12.61 -34.63 -10.11
CA TRP A 156 -12.63 -33.58 -11.16
C TRP A 156 -13.94 -32.79 -11.17
N ALA A 157 -15.06 -33.47 -10.95
CA ALA A 157 -16.36 -32.80 -10.84
C ALA A 157 -16.40 -31.84 -9.64
N LEU A 158 -15.89 -32.25 -8.48
CA LEU A 158 -15.81 -31.40 -7.30
C LEU A 158 -14.90 -30.19 -7.53
N LEU A 159 -13.73 -30.41 -8.15
CA LEU A 159 -12.81 -29.32 -8.50
C LEU A 159 -13.49 -28.30 -9.44
N ALA A 160 -14.14 -28.79 -10.50
CA ALA A 160 -14.85 -27.93 -11.44
C ALA A 160 -15.97 -27.14 -10.75
N LEU A 161 -16.80 -27.81 -9.92
CA LEU A 161 -17.87 -27.18 -9.17
C LEU A 161 -17.35 -26.13 -8.17
N SER A 162 -16.30 -26.43 -7.43
CA SER A 162 -15.71 -25.51 -6.47
C SER A 162 -15.13 -24.27 -7.15
N ILE A 163 -14.48 -24.42 -8.30
CA ILE A 163 -13.99 -23.29 -9.11
C ILE A 163 -15.17 -22.45 -9.65
N GLN A 164 -16.24 -23.08 -10.15
CA GLN A 164 -17.43 -22.35 -10.65
C GLN A 164 -18.08 -21.53 -9.53
N ILE A 165 -18.30 -22.13 -8.36
CA ILE A 165 -18.87 -21.43 -7.20
C ILE A 165 -17.96 -20.27 -6.76
N ALA A 166 -16.65 -20.49 -6.71
CA ALA A 166 -15.69 -19.46 -6.36
C ALA A 166 -15.70 -18.30 -7.37
N ALA A 167 -15.77 -18.59 -8.68
CA ALA A 167 -15.82 -17.58 -9.73
C ALA A 167 -17.10 -16.73 -9.68
N ILE A 168 -18.27 -17.37 -9.47
CA ILE A 168 -19.56 -16.68 -9.33
C ILE A 168 -19.54 -15.80 -8.07
N SER A 169 -19.06 -16.33 -6.95
CA SER A 169 -18.98 -15.60 -5.68
C SER A 169 -18.01 -14.42 -5.78
N TRP A 170 -16.89 -14.60 -6.45
CA TRP A 170 -15.93 -13.53 -6.70
C TRP A 170 -16.53 -12.41 -7.54
N LEU A 171 -17.21 -12.75 -8.65
CA LEU A 171 -17.87 -11.77 -9.52
C LEU A 171 -18.96 -10.99 -8.76
N ALA A 172 -19.81 -11.69 -8.02
CA ALA A 172 -20.85 -11.07 -7.19
C ALA A 172 -20.24 -10.12 -6.16
N PHE A 173 -19.15 -10.52 -5.48
CA PHE A 173 -18.45 -9.67 -4.52
C PHE A 173 -17.88 -8.41 -5.17
N VAL A 174 -17.22 -8.52 -6.32
CA VAL A 174 -16.66 -7.37 -7.05
C VAL A 174 -17.74 -6.36 -7.42
N VAL A 175 -18.91 -6.86 -7.89
CA VAL A 175 -20.07 -6.00 -8.21
C VAL A 175 -20.57 -5.28 -6.96
N VAL A 176 -20.77 -5.99 -5.85
CA VAL A 176 -21.23 -5.44 -4.58
C VAL A 176 -20.25 -4.38 -4.08
N VAL A 177 -18.95 -4.69 -4.00
CA VAL A 177 -17.93 -3.75 -3.54
C VAL A 177 -17.86 -2.51 -4.45
N THR A 178 -17.99 -2.69 -5.76
CA THR A 178 -17.96 -1.56 -6.71
C THR A 178 -19.13 -0.61 -6.50
N ILE A 179 -20.34 -1.15 -6.27
CA ILE A 179 -21.56 -0.36 -5.98
C ILE A 179 -21.43 0.35 -4.64
N PHE A 180 -21.11 -0.38 -3.57
CA PHE A 180 -21.09 0.15 -2.20
C PHE A 180 -19.87 1.01 -1.88
N SER A 181 -18.75 0.86 -2.61
CA SER A 181 -17.55 1.69 -2.39
C SER A 181 -17.84 3.19 -2.53
N GLY A 182 -18.76 3.56 -3.44
CA GLY A 182 -19.18 4.95 -3.59
C GLY A 182 -19.95 5.48 -2.38
N LEU A 183 -20.82 4.66 -1.79
CA LEU A 183 -21.59 5.01 -0.60
C LEU A 183 -20.71 5.13 0.64
N ALA A 184 -19.76 4.20 0.82
CA ALA A 184 -18.84 4.20 1.94
C ALA A 184 -17.89 5.41 1.96
N ILE A 185 -17.45 5.90 0.78
CA ILE A 185 -16.49 7.00 0.67
C ILE A 185 -17.18 8.38 0.68
N ARG A 186 -18.44 8.49 0.26
CA ARG A 186 -19.18 9.78 0.24
C ARG A 186 -19.18 10.54 1.56
N PRO A 187 -19.38 9.95 2.74
CA PRO A 187 -19.33 10.67 4.02
C PRO A 187 -17.96 11.31 4.28
N PHE A 188 -16.87 10.62 3.94
CA PHE A 188 -15.51 11.15 4.12
C PHE A 188 -15.27 12.37 3.21
N VAL A 189 -15.74 12.29 1.96
CA VAL A 189 -15.65 13.43 1.01
C VAL A 189 -16.43 14.62 1.56
N ARG A 190 -17.69 14.41 1.99
CA ARG A 190 -18.54 15.48 2.52
C ARG A 190 -17.98 16.11 3.80
N ASN A 191 -17.43 15.33 4.70
CA ASN A 191 -16.82 15.84 5.93
C ASN A 191 -15.56 16.66 5.62
N TYR A 192 -14.75 16.21 4.68
CA TYR A 192 -13.58 16.93 4.22
C TYR A 192 -13.96 18.28 3.59
N ASP A 193 -14.96 18.31 2.70
CA ASP A 193 -15.46 19.53 2.06
C ASP A 193 -16.07 20.49 3.09
N LYS A 194 -16.82 19.99 4.07
CA LYS A 194 -17.37 20.80 5.16
C LYS A 194 -16.28 21.41 6.04
N GLN A 195 -15.29 20.62 6.44
CA GLN A 195 -14.17 21.11 7.27
C GLN A 195 -13.42 22.23 6.57
N ARG A 196 -13.24 22.09 5.27
CA ARG A 196 -12.57 23.06 4.42
C ARG A 196 -13.39 24.35 4.26
N SER A 197 -14.68 24.24 3.92
CA SER A 197 -15.60 25.39 3.84
C SER A 197 -15.66 26.12 5.17
N PHE A 198 -15.65 25.40 6.30
CA PHE A 198 -15.59 25.99 7.62
C PHE A 198 -14.34 26.85 7.83
N ILE A 199 -13.15 26.37 7.44
CA ILE A 199 -11.90 27.13 7.57
C ILE A 199 -11.95 28.39 6.72
N THR A 200 -12.44 28.32 5.48
CA THR A 200 -12.54 29.48 4.58
C THR A 200 -13.51 30.51 5.12
N ASN A 201 -14.70 30.08 5.55
CA ASN A 201 -15.72 30.98 6.09
C ASN A 201 -15.29 31.60 7.43
N ALA A 202 -14.75 30.80 8.34
CA ALA A 202 -14.22 31.30 9.61
C ALA A 202 -13.11 32.33 9.40
N GLY A 203 -12.24 32.09 8.41
CA GLY A 203 -11.20 33.05 8.07
C GLY A 203 -11.76 34.41 7.57
N HIS A 204 -12.83 34.41 6.79
CA HIS A 204 -13.49 35.64 6.39
C HIS A 204 -14.21 36.34 7.56
N GLU A 205 -14.88 35.58 8.41
CA GLU A 205 -15.56 36.10 9.60
C GLU A 205 -14.59 36.66 10.66
N LEU A 206 -13.34 36.15 10.71
CA LEU A 206 -12.31 36.68 11.60
C LEU A 206 -11.62 37.92 11.07
N LYS A 207 -11.56 38.15 9.76
CA LYS A 207 -10.96 39.37 9.18
C LYS A 207 -11.70 40.62 9.58
N THR A 208 -13.02 40.60 9.62
CA THR A 208 -13.85 41.77 9.92
C THR A 208 -13.60 42.30 11.35
N PRO A 209 -13.70 41.53 12.44
CA PRO A 209 -13.39 42.01 13.78
C PRO A 209 -11.92 42.46 13.92
N LEU A 210 -11.00 41.76 13.23
CA LEU A 210 -9.59 42.11 13.26
C LEU A 210 -9.32 43.50 12.62
N ALA A 211 -9.99 43.79 11.49
CA ALA A 211 -9.93 45.11 10.85
C ALA A 211 -10.51 46.25 11.77
N VAL A 212 -11.55 45.93 12.55
CA VAL A 212 -12.10 46.90 13.53
C VAL A 212 -11.11 47.16 14.67
N ILE A 213 -10.43 46.11 15.17
CA ILE A 213 -9.39 46.24 16.19
C ILE A 213 -8.22 47.06 15.67
N ALA A 214 -7.78 46.82 14.43
CA ALA A 214 -6.74 47.62 13.78
C ALA A 214 -7.11 49.09 13.70
N ALA A 215 -8.32 49.39 13.18
CA ALA A 215 -8.81 50.77 13.05
C ALA A 215 -8.94 51.50 14.40
N ASN A 216 -9.42 50.79 15.46
CA ASN A 216 -9.50 51.38 16.78
C ASN A 216 -8.10 51.66 17.38
N ASN A 217 -7.13 50.79 17.13
CA ASN A 217 -5.76 50.97 17.57
C ASN A 217 -5.09 52.13 16.83
N GLU A 218 -5.31 52.26 15.52
CA GLU A 218 -4.84 53.43 14.73
C GLU A 218 -5.46 54.74 15.24
N LEU A 219 -6.75 54.75 15.55
CA LEU A 219 -7.43 55.90 16.12
C LEU A 219 -6.86 56.28 17.48
N GLN A 220 -6.58 55.28 18.34
CA GLN A 220 -5.96 55.50 19.63
C GLN A 220 -4.54 56.10 19.48
N GLU A 221 -3.74 55.57 18.55
CA GLU A 221 -2.41 56.08 18.22
C GLU A 221 -2.45 57.54 17.74
N LEU A 222 -3.44 57.89 16.91
CA LEU A 222 -3.65 59.26 16.50
C LEU A 222 -4.05 60.22 17.63
N LEU A 223 -4.80 59.75 18.63
CA LEU A 223 -5.29 60.57 19.75
C LEU A 223 -4.29 60.74 20.89
N THR A 224 -3.54 59.68 21.20
CA THR A 224 -2.65 59.60 22.39
C THR A 224 -1.17 59.54 22.04
N GLY A 225 -0.82 59.43 20.74
CA GLY A 225 0.52 59.14 20.27
C GLY A 225 0.83 57.63 20.29
N GLU A 226 1.93 57.28 19.66
CA GLU A 226 2.42 55.93 19.63
C GLU A 226 2.90 55.51 21.04
N THR A 227 2.39 54.38 21.55
CA THR A 227 2.75 53.81 22.82
C THR A 227 3.19 52.36 22.62
N GLU A 228 3.93 51.77 23.59
CA GLU A 228 4.27 50.35 23.53
C GLU A 228 3.03 49.48 23.41
N TRP A 229 1.91 49.83 24.03
CA TRP A 229 0.65 49.09 23.96
C TRP A 229 0.00 49.16 22.58
N THR A 230 -0.01 50.34 21.92
CA THR A 230 -0.56 50.46 20.57
C THR A 230 0.31 49.74 19.56
N GLN A 231 1.63 49.82 19.68
CA GLN A 231 2.55 49.07 18.84
C GLN A 231 2.43 47.57 19.04
N SER A 232 2.37 47.07 20.29
CA SER A 232 2.16 45.65 20.59
C SER A 232 0.83 45.14 20.01
N THR A 233 -0.25 45.94 20.13
CA THR A 233 -1.57 45.58 19.57
C THR A 233 -1.51 45.49 18.06
N LYS A 234 -0.87 46.44 17.38
CA LYS A 234 -0.66 46.43 15.94
C LYS A 234 0.09 45.19 15.47
N ASP A 235 1.19 44.86 16.14
CA ASP A 235 1.98 43.69 15.83
C ASP A 235 1.17 42.38 15.99
N GLN A 236 0.29 42.28 17.02
CA GLN A 236 -0.56 41.13 17.19
C GLN A 236 -1.68 41.04 16.14
N VAL A 237 -2.27 42.19 15.76
CA VAL A 237 -3.28 42.25 14.69
C VAL A 237 -2.69 41.83 13.35
N ASP A 238 -1.54 42.35 12.97
CA ASP A 238 -0.82 42.00 11.75
C ASP A 238 -0.45 40.52 11.75
N ARG A 239 -0.04 40.02 12.92
CA ARG A 239 0.28 38.58 13.11
C ARG A 239 -0.94 37.71 12.86
N LEU A 240 -2.11 38.08 13.40
CA LEU A 240 -3.36 37.32 13.22
C LEU A 240 -3.85 37.37 11.77
N ASP A 241 -3.78 38.52 11.10
CA ASP A 241 -4.17 38.65 9.69
C ASP A 241 -3.31 37.79 8.79
N HIS A 242 -1.99 37.75 8.99
CA HIS A 242 -1.10 36.86 8.26
C HIS A 242 -1.40 35.39 8.50
N LEU A 243 -1.76 35.01 9.73
CA LEU A 243 -2.11 33.62 10.07
C LEU A 243 -3.41 33.21 9.39
N ILE A 244 -4.43 34.05 9.46
CA ILE A 244 -5.73 33.86 8.80
C ILE A 244 -5.55 33.77 7.28
N ALA A 245 -4.78 34.64 6.67
CA ALA A 245 -4.49 34.64 5.25
C ALA A 245 -3.82 33.31 4.81
N LYS A 246 -2.84 32.80 5.58
CA LYS A 246 -2.18 31.51 5.32
C LYS A 246 -3.13 30.33 5.47
N LEU A 247 -4.04 30.35 6.46
CA LEU A 247 -5.05 29.31 6.65
C LEU A 247 -6.04 29.26 5.48
N ILE A 248 -6.56 30.42 5.06
CA ILE A 248 -7.47 30.53 3.91
C ILE A 248 -6.76 30.07 2.64
N ARG A 249 -5.50 30.43 2.45
CA ARG A 249 -4.71 30.04 1.29
C ARG A 249 -4.49 28.53 1.25
N LEU A 250 -4.17 27.90 2.40
CA LEU A 250 -4.08 26.45 2.52
C LEU A 250 -5.38 25.74 2.15
N ALA A 251 -6.52 26.26 2.61
CA ALA A 251 -7.84 25.73 2.26
C ALA A 251 -8.15 25.87 0.76
N ARG A 252 -7.78 27.00 0.13
CA ARG A 252 -8.01 27.27 -1.30
C ARG A 252 -7.07 26.51 -2.25
N LEU A 253 -5.84 26.23 -1.85
CA LEU A 253 -4.92 25.41 -2.68
C LEU A 253 -5.53 24.06 -3.05
N GLU A 254 -6.33 23.49 -2.16
CA GLU A 254 -7.04 22.24 -2.43
C GLU A 254 -8.24 22.41 -3.39
N GLU A 255 -8.74 23.65 -3.63
CA GLU A 255 -9.81 23.97 -4.61
C GLU A 255 -9.28 24.05 -6.04
N ARG A 256 -8.06 24.51 -6.19
CA ARG A 256 -7.46 24.77 -7.51
C ARG A 256 -7.09 23.53 -8.31
N LYS A 257 -7.54 22.32 -7.89
CA LYS A 257 -7.34 21.08 -8.66
C LYS A 257 -7.87 21.10 -10.09
N ASP A 258 -8.74 22.07 -10.41
CA ASP A 258 -9.37 22.20 -11.72
C ASP A 258 -8.64 23.23 -12.64
N GLN A 259 -7.58 23.90 -12.17
CA GLN A 259 -6.76 24.71 -13.06
C GLN A 259 -5.93 23.79 -13.96
N ALA A 260 -6.06 23.98 -15.28
CA ALA A 260 -5.25 23.23 -16.24
C ALA A 260 -3.77 23.61 -16.07
N PRO A 261 -2.86 22.64 -15.91
CA PRO A 261 -1.45 22.90 -15.82
C PRO A 261 -0.95 23.50 -17.15
N VAL A 262 -0.15 24.55 -17.06
CA VAL A 262 0.51 25.18 -18.21
C VAL A 262 2.01 24.86 -18.20
N THR A 263 2.67 25.04 -19.34
CA THR A 263 4.14 24.95 -19.39
C THR A 263 4.74 26.18 -18.73
N VAL A 264 5.47 26.00 -17.64
CA VAL A 264 6.13 27.05 -16.87
C VAL A 264 7.63 26.93 -17.07
N ASP A 265 8.29 28.03 -17.41
CA ASP A 265 9.75 28.13 -17.31
C ASP A 265 10.12 28.24 -15.83
N PHE A 266 10.48 27.09 -15.27
CA PHE A 266 10.75 26.97 -13.84
C PHE A 266 12.08 27.62 -13.46
N SER A 267 13.07 27.66 -14.38
CA SER A 267 14.33 28.35 -14.17
C SER A 267 14.13 29.85 -13.98
N GLN A 268 13.37 30.49 -14.88
CA GLN A 268 13.05 31.93 -14.77
C GLN A 268 12.21 32.22 -13.52
N LEU A 269 11.26 31.32 -13.17
CA LEU A 269 10.44 31.51 -11.98
C LEU A 269 11.29 31.50 -10.71
N VAL A 270 12.16 30.49 -10.55
CA VAL A 270 13.06 30.35 -9.41
C VAL A 270 14.01 31.54 -9.31
N GLN A 271 14.56 31.99 -10.43
CA GLN A 271 15.45 33.16 -10.51
C GLN A 271 14.73 34.46 -10.08
N ARG A 272 13.48 34.64 -10.49
CA ARG A 272 12.67 35.79 -10.09
C ARG A 272 12.38 35.81 -8.58
N VAL A 273 11.98 34.66 -8.00
CA VAL A 273 11.74 34.58 -6.55
C VAL A 273 13.02 34.84 -5.77
N SER A 274 14.12 34.27 -6.22
CA SER A 274 15.44 34.47 -5.63
C SER A 274 15.85 35.95 -5.63
N HIS A 275 15.70 36.63 -6.77
CA HIS A 275 16.02 38.04 -6.90
C HIS A 275 15.15 38.94 -5.99
N ASN A 276 13.86 38.65 -5.87
CA ASN A 276 12.94 39.42 -5.01
C ASN A 276 13.30 39.33 -3.52
N MET A 277 14.07 38.30 -3.13
CA MET A 277 14.52 38.13 -1.75
C MET A 277 15.95 38.62 -1.49
N SER A 278 16.67 39.10 -2.51
CA SER A 278 18.10 39.44 -2.38
C SER A 278 18.35 40.54 -1.35
N ALA A 279 17.52 41.59 -1.33
CA ALA A 279 17.63 42.67 -0.37
C ALA A 279 17.44 42.23 1.10
N LEU A 280 16.63 41.19 1.32
CA LEU A 280 16.39 40.64 2.66
C LEU A 280 17.59 39.84 3.20
N TRP A 281 18.32 39.13 2.32
CA TRP A 281 19.55 38.43 2.70
C TRP A 281 20.63 39.37 3.19
N GLU A 282 20.84 40.48 2.44
CA GLU A 282 21.82 41.51 2.79
C GLU A 282 21.48 42.22 4.09
N GLN A 283 20.21 42.56 4.29
CA GLN A 283 19.70 43.24 5.50
C GLN A 283 19.89 42.37 6.75
N GLU A 284 19.76 41.04 6.64
CA GLU A 284 19.89 40.11 7.75
C GLU A 284 21.33 39.53 7.90
N GLY A 285 22.27 39.96 7.07
CA GLY A 285 23.68 39.55 7.12
C GLY A 285 23.90 38.10 6.76
N LEU A 286 23.01 37.48 5.95
CA LEU A 286 23.11 36.13 5.49
C LEU A 286 23.87 36.04 4.17
N HIS A 287 24.67 35.00 4.03
CA HIS A 287 25.31 34.65 2.75
C HIS A 287 24.33 33.87 1.88
N TYR A 288 24.17 34.29 0.61
CA TYR A 288 23.27 33.63 -0.33
C TYR A 288 24.03 33.17 -1.57
N GLU A 289 23.86 31.89 -1.90
CA GLU A 289 24.46 31.23 -3.08
C GLU A 289 23.35 30.61 -3.93
N ALA A 290 23.31 30.90 -5.23
CA ALA A 290 22.34 30.31 -6.15
C ALA A 290 23.04 29.67 -7.35
N ASP A 291 22.69 28.41 -7.61
CA ASP A 291 23.10 27.63 -8.78
C ASP A 291 21.85 27.16 -9.50
N ILE A 292 21.41 27.91 -10.52
CA ILE A 292 20.15 27.69 -11.24
C ILE A 292 20.46 27.30 -12.68
N GLN A 293 20.26 26.02 -13.01
CA GLN A 293 20.36 25.52 -14.36
C GLN A 293 19.26 26.16 -15.22
N GLU A 294 19.64 26.75 -16.37
CA GLU A 294 18.70 27.38 -17.29
C GLU A 294 17.89 26.35 -18.09
N GLY A 295 16.74 26.77 -18.63
CA GLY A 295 15.92 26.00 -19.57
C GLY A 295 15.13 24.84 -18.95
N ILE A 296 14.97 24.79 -17.65
CA ILE A 296 14.11 23.80 -17.01
C ILE A 296 12.66 24.27 -17.04
N SER A 297 11.84 23.51 -17.79
CA SER A 297 10.40 23.75 -17.89
C SER A 297 9.62 22.58 -17.34
N LEU A 298 8.48 22.82 -16.70
CA LEU A 298 7.57 21.80 -16.20
C LEU A 298 6.10 22.18 -16.40
N GLN A 299 5.21 21.20 -16.29
CA GLN A 299 3.76 21.41 -16.32
C GLN A 299 3.27 21.74 -14.92
N GLY A 300 2.68 22.89 -14.71
CA GLY A 300 2.21 23.30 -13.40
C GLY A 300 1.39 24.59 -13.40
N VAL A 301 0.99 25.00 -12.20
CA VAL A 301 0.31 26.28 -11.96
C VAL A 301 1.36 27.29 -11.51
N PRO A 302 1.59 28.40 -12.25
CA PRO A 302 2.67 29.35 -11.97
C PRO A 302 2.64 29.90 -10.54
N ASP A 303 1.45 30.29 -10.05
CA ASP A 303 1.28 30.84 -8.70
C ASP A 303 1.65 29.86 -7.60
N ASP A 304 1.29 28.59 -7.77
CA ASP A 304 1.60 27.54 -6.81
C ASP A 304 3.12 27.26 -6.76
N LEU A 305 3.76 27.25 -7.94
CA LEU A 305 5.21 27.05 -8.03
C LEU A 305 5.99 28.24 -7.46
N TYR A 306 5.50 29.47 -7.69
CA TYR A 306 6.07 30.69 -7.09
C TYR A 306 6.00 30.61 -5.56
N GLU A 307 4.83 30.23 -5.03
CA GLU A 307 4.60 30.08 -3.59
C GLU A 307 5.50 28.99 -2.98
N LEU A 308 5.64 27.84 -3.66
CA LEU A 308 6.53 26.77 -3.23
C LEU A 308 7.96 27.25 -3.00
N VAL A 309 8.52 27.95 -4.00
CA VAL A 309 9.89 28.48 -3.92
C VAL A 309 9.99 29.52 -2.82
N SER A 310 9.01 30.43 -2.73
CA SER A 310 8.96 31.47 -1.72
C SER A 310 8.92 30.91 -0.30
N ILE A 311 8.09 29.88 -0.05
CA ILE A 311 8.01 29.19 1.26
C ILE A 311 9.35 28.58 1.65
N LEU A 312 10.02 27.90 0.73
CA LEU A 312 11.28 27.22 1.02
C LEU A 312 12.40 28.22 1.30
N LEU A 313 12.47 29.30 0.54
CA LEU A 313 13.46 30.36 0.75
C LEU A 313 13.20 31.16 2.03
N ASP A 314 11.93 31.54 2.30
CA ASP A 314 11.56 32.22 3.55
C ASP A 314 11.84 31.33 4.77
N ASN A 315 11.61 30.02 4.65
CA ASN A 315 11.95 29.05 5.70
C ASN A 315 13.47 29.00 5.93
N ALA A 316 14.26 28.91 4.86
CA ALA A 316 15.71 28.90 4.94
C ALA A 316 16.25 30.19 5.61
N ARG A 317 15.69 31.37 5.22
CA ARG A 317 16.02 32.68 5.83
C ARG A 317 15.76 32.70 7.32
N LYS A 318 14.55 32.31 7.75
CA LYS A 318 14.10 32.38 9.14
C LYS A 318 14.86 31.46 10.09
N TYR A 319 15.33 30.36 9.59
CA TYR A 319 15.97 29.31 10.42
C TYR A 319 17.47 29.15 10.14
N CYS A 320 18.04 29.99 9.26
CA CYS A 320 19.49 30.03 9.09
C CYS A 320 20.17 30.55 10.36
N ASP A 321 21.31 29.98 10.67
CA ASP A 321 22.15 30.48 11.76
C ASP A 321 22.65 31.89 11.43
N PRO A 322 22.92 32.76 12.43
CA PRO A 322 23.45 34.11 12.20
C PRO A 322 24.75 34.06 11.36
N GLN A 323 24.85 34.90 10.35
CA GLN A 323 25.94 34.90 9.37
C GLN A 323 26.11 33.59 8.60
N GLY A 324 25.11 32.71 8.65
CA GLY A 324 25.10 31.42 7.94
C GLY A 324 24.82 31.60 6.44
N THR A 325 24.94 30.48 5.72
CA THR A 325 24.79 30.45 4.27
C THR A 325 23.49 29.76 3.89
N VAL A 326 22.70 30.42 3.01
CA VAL A 326 21.55 29.82 2.33
C VAL A 326 21.95 29.48 0.90
N ARG A 327 21.71 28.23 0.48
CA ARG A 327 22.04 27.74 -0.87
C ARG A 327 20.78 27.29 -1.58
N LEU A 328 20.62 27.81 -2.80
CA LEU A 328 19.55 27.42 -3.72
C LEU A 328 20.16 26.72 -4.94
N GLN A 329 19.70 25.52 -5.23
CA GLN A 329 20.13 24.78 -6.42
C GLN A 329 18.93 24.28 -7.20
N LEU A 330 18.93 24.51 -8.51
CA LEU A 330 17.97 23.95 -9.45
C LEU A 330 18.69 23.17 -10.54
N ALA A 331 18.42 21.89 -10.66
CA ALA A 331 19.04 21.03 -11.66
C ALA A 331 18.00 20.09 -12.30
N ASN A 332 18.26 19.67 -13.53
CA ASN A 332 17.46 18.66 -14.20
C ASN A 332 18.11 17.28 -14.02
N TYR A 333 17.50 16.45 -13.19
CA TYR A 333 17.96 15.08 -12.98
C TYR A 333 17.34 14.14 -14.02
N LYS A 334 18.17 13.57 -14.92
CA LYS A 334 17.76 12.62 -15.95
C LYS A 334 18.25 11.22 -15.58
N PRO A 335 17.47 10.37 -14.91
CA PRO A 335 17.82 8.95 -14.75
C PRO A 335 17.72 8.25 -16.10
N TRP A 336 18.63 7.28 -16.35
CA TRP A 336 18.80 6.60 -17.65
C TRP A 336 17.52 6.03 -18.30
N LEU A 337 16.49 5.68 -17.50
CA LEU A 337 15.26 5.02 -17.97
C LEU A 337 13.95 5.82 -17.72
N ARG A 338 14.02 7.07 -17.28
CA ARG A 338 12.82 7.89 -16.95
C ARG A 338 12.92 9.29 -17.51
N LYS A 339 11.77 9.95 -17.71
CA LYS A 339 11.70 11.38 -18.05
C LYS A 339 12.47 12.19 -17.01
N GLY A 340 13.24 13.19 -17.46
CA GLY A 340 13.95 14.09 -16.57
C GLY A 340 12.99 14.77 -15.59
N ARG A 341 13.48 15.05 -14.38
CA ARG A 341 12.74 15.73 -13.32
C ARG A 341 13.48 16.97 -12.90
N ALA A 342 12.73 18.05 -12.71
CA ALA A 342 13.27 19.24 -12.07
C ALA A 342 13.50 18.95 -10.57
N VAL A 343 14.72 19.15 -10.11
CA VAL A 343 15.08 19.00 -8.69
C VAL A 343 15.49 20.37 -8.16
N LEU A 344 14.68 20.90 -7.26
CA LEU A 344 14.95 22.11 -6.51
C LEU A 344 15.46 21.74 -5.13
N THR A 345 16.62 22.24 -4.76
CA THR A 345 17.22 22.04 -3.44
C THR A 345 17.42 23.40 -2.77
N VAL A 346 16.86 23.57 -1.59
CA VAL A 346 17.11 24.72 -0.71
C VAL A 346 17.77 24.20 0.56
N SER A 347 18.91 24.74 0.93
CA SER A 347 19.61 24.37 2.15
C SER A 347 20.13 25.60 2.89
N ASN A 348 20.22 25.48 4.20
CA ASN A 348 20.78 26.52 5.06
C ASN A 348 21.55 25.92 6.24
N ASP A 349 22.47 26.69 6.76
CA ASP A 349 23.18 26.36 7.99
C ASP A 349 22.20 26.40 9.16
N TYR A 350 22.16 25.33 9.97
CA TYR A 350 21.21 25.15 11.06
C TYR A 350 21.78 24.22 12.14
N ALA A 351 22.62 24.75 13.04
CA ALA A 351 23.27 23.99 14.09
C ALA A 351 22.28 23.31 15.06
N ALA A 352 21.14 23.95 15.33
CA ALA A 352 20.08 23.43 16.21
C ALA A 352 19.31 22.24 15.63
N GLY A 353 19.65 21.76 14.43
CA GLY A 353 18.94 20.65 13.75
C GLY A 353 19.25 19.26 14.28
N GLN A 354 20.30 19.08 15.07
CA GLN A 354 20.71 17.75 15.50
C GLN A 354 19.66 17.08 16.41
N GLY A 355 19.30 15.82 16.11
CA GLY A 355 18.39 15.02 16.94
C GLY A 355 16.89 15.29 16.74
N GLN A 356 16.50 16.08 15.74
CA GLN A 356 15.08 16.37 15.46
C GLN A 356 14.43 15.30 14.59
N ASP A 357 13.13 15.05 14.79
CA ASP A 357 12.34 14.20 13.87
C ASP A 357 11.81 15.02 12.69
N TYR A 358 12.55 14.98 11.61
CA TYR A 358 12.24 15.71 10.38
C TYR A 358 10.97 15.24 9.67
N ARG A 359 10.36 14.11 10.05
CA ARG A 359 9.11 13.61 9.46
C ARG A 359 7.95 14.51 9.85
N LEU A 360 8.01 15.11 11.03
CA LEU A 360 6.98 15.99 11.58
C LEU A 360 7.01 17.41 10.98
N PHE A 361 8.08 17.79 10.28
CA PHE A 361 8.23 19.15 9.72
C PHE A 361 7.16 19.50 8.68
N PHE A 362 6.53 18.52 8.08
CA PHE A 362 5.44 18.70 7.12
C PHE A 362 4.05 18.64 7.77
N ASP A 363 3.97 18.34 9.07
CA ASP A 363 2.70 18.35 9.79
C ASP A 363 2.22 19.77 10.04
N ARG A 364 0.91 19.98 9.98
CA ARG A 364 0.29 21.30 10.20
C ARG A 364 0.51 21.73 11.64
N PHE A 365 0.91 23.00 11.84
CA PHE A 365 1.18 23.59 13.15
C PHE A 365 2.37 22.98 13.93
N TYR A 366 3.12 22.09 13.32
CA TYR A 366 4.32 21.56 13.95
C TYR A 366 5.42 22.64 14.03
N ARG A 367 6.03 22.76 15.20
CA ARG A 367 7.20 23.62 15.47
C ARG A 367 8.15 22.82 16.37
N SER A 368 9.44 22.90 16.12
CA SER A 368 10.42 22.28 17.03
C SER A 368 10.44 22.99 18.39
N ASP A 369 10.61 22.25 19.48
CA ASP A 369 10.59 22.81 20.86
C ASP A 369 11.63 23.91 21.07
N GLN A 370 12.78 23.84 20.38
CA GLN A 370 13.80 24.88 20.42
C GLN A 370 13.35 26.22 19.81
N SER A 371 12.42 26.21 18.85
CA SER A 371 11.83 27.43 18.31
C SER A 371 10.80 28.07 19.27
N ARG A 372 10.23 27.28 20.21
CA ARG A 372 9.38 27.75 21.29
C ARG A 372 10.20 28.42 22.39
N THR A 373 11.32 27.83 22.79
CA THR A 373 12.17 28.33 23.90
C THR A 373 12.82 29.68 23.57
N ARG A 374 13.19 29.92 22.31
CA ARG A 374 13.70 31.25 21.87
C ARG A 374 12.65 32.35 21.97
N GLN A 375 11.37 32.08 21.81
CA GLN A 375 10.27 33.04 21.99
C GLN A 375 10.01 33.36 23.46
N VAL A 376 10.07 32.39 24.35
CA VAL A 376 9.88 32.58 25.80
C VAL A 376 11.04 33.35 26.40
N ALA A 377 12.27 33.04 26.02
CA ALA A 377 13.47 33.75 26.46
C ALA A 377 13.51 35.25 26.01
N SER A 378 12.90 35.54 24.86
CA SER A 378 12.78 36.94 24.38
C SER A 378 11.67 37.73 25.09
N GLN A 379 10.69 37.05 25.72
CA GLN A 379 9.64 37.70 26.54
C GLN A 379 10.01 37.85 28.01
N GLU A 380 10.81 36.94 28.56
CA GLU A 380 11.26 37.00 29.97
C GLU A 380 12.49 37.87 30.19
N GLY A 381 13.24 38.20 29.11
CA GLY A 381 14.44 39.04 29.17
C GLY A 381 14.19 40.55 29.14
N ALA A 382 12.94 40.99 29.06
CA ALA A 382 12.58 42.45 28.94
C ALA A 382 12.46 43.18 30.30
N GLU A 383 12.73 42.52 31.44
CA GLU A 383 12.61 43.17 32.76
C GLU A 383 13.93 43.43 33.50
N SER A 384 15.08 43.31 32.89
CA SER A 384 16.33 43.75 33.58
C SER A 384 17.32 44.41 32.64
N ASP A 385 17.44 45.73 32.84
CA ASP A 385 18.62 46.61 32.66
C ASP A 385 19.56 46.27 31.50
N SER A 386 19.55 47.09 30.46
CA SER A 386 20.78 47.76 29.99
C SER A 386 20.56 48.40 28.60
N ALA A 387 20.54 49.71 28.58
CA ALA A 387 20.77 50.51 27.36
C ALA A 387 22.21 50.22 26.85
N LEU A 388 22.32 50.06 25.52
CA LEU A 388 23.53 49.99 24.68
C LEU A 388 23.79 48.63 24.03
N ALA A 389 23.00 48.30 22.97
CA ALA A 389 23.50 47.64 21.74
C ALA A 389 22.35 47.53 20.73
N GLY A 390 22.40 48.35 19.69
CA GLY A 390 21.44 48.33 18.61
C GLY A 390 21.55 47.01 17.85
N GLY A 391 20.38 46.41 17.65
CA GLY A 391 20.24 45.20 16.82
C GLY A 391 19.22 44.22 17.42
N GLU A 392 17.94 44.66 17.59
CA GLU A 392 16.85 43.73 17.94
C GLU A 392 16.60 42.74 16.80
N ALA A 393 17.15 41.55 16.93
CA ALA A 393 16.76 40.41 16.10
C ALA A 393 15.29 40.09 16.39
N LYS A 394 14.36 40.51 15.53
CA LYS A 394 12.94 40.15 15.60
C LYS A 394 12.82 38.59 15.64
N PRO A 395 12.14 38.02 16.63
CA PRO A 395 12.02 36.60 16.75
C PRO A 395 11.37 35.98 15.49
N ALA A 396 11.98 34.96 14.92
CA ALA A 396 11.51 34.27 13.72
C ALA A 396 10.09 33.73 13.92
N GLN A 397 9.08 34.43 13.37
CA GLN A 397 7.66 34.08 13.52
C GLN A 397 7.23 33.05 12.48
N GLY A 398 7.44 31.74 12.76
CA GLY A 398 6.91 30.66 11.95
C GLY A 398 5.64 30.07 12.57
N TYR A 399 4.53 29.95 11.80
CA TYR A 399 3.26 29.36 12.29
C TYR A 399 3.15 27.86 12.09
N GLY A 400 4.19 27.17 11.59
CA GLY A 400 4.15 25.74 11.28
C GLY A 400 3.23 25.35 10.11
N ILE A 401 2.86 26.30 9.25
CA ILE A 401 1.96 26.07 8.10
C ILE A 401 2.72 26.01 6.77
N GLY A 402 3.87 26.70 6.67
CA GLY A 402 4.58 26.86 5.40
C GLY A 402 5.01 25.53 4.77
N LEU A 403 5.70 24.66 5.51
CA LEU A 403 6.20 23.39 4.97
C LEU A 403 5.07 22.42 4.63
N SER A 404 3.96 22.38 5.39
CA SER A 404 2.79 21.58 5.05
C SER A 404 2.12 22.08 3.75
N MET A 405 2.15 23.39 3.50
CA MET A 405 1.68 24.01 2.27
C MET A 405 2.60 23.67 1.08
N ALA A 406 3.91 23.73 1.27
CA ALA A 406 4.89 23.29 0.27
C ALA A 406 4.69 21.82 -0.13
N GLN A 407 4.49 20.92 0.85
CA GLN A 407 4.18 19.52 0.59
C GLN A 407 2.88 19.35 -0.20
N ASN A 408 1.86 20.14 0.09
CA ASN A 408 0.58 20.10 -0.64
C ASN A 408 0.76 20.51 -2.10
N ILE A 409 1.48 21.63 -2.35
CA ILE A 409 1.79 22.11 -3.70
C ILE A 409 2.57 21.04 -4.49
N VAL A 410 3.62 20.48 -3.89
CA VAL A 410 4.42 19.42 -4.52
C VAL A 410 3.57 18.19 -4.85
N SER A 411 2.66 17.81 -3.96
CA SER A 411 1.74 16.67 -4.18
C SER A 411 0.74 16.93 -5.30
N LEU A 412 0.24 18.18 -5.46
CA LEU A 412 -0.63 18.58 -6.57
C LEU A 412 0.10 18.47 -7.92
N HIS A 413 1.40 18.76 -7.95
CA HIS A 413 2.26 18.64 -9.12
C HIS A 413 2.85 17.24 -9.29
N ARG A 414 2.36 16.23 -8.54
CA ARG A 414 2.82 14.83 -8.58
C ARG A 414 4.30 14.65 -8.26
N GLY A 415 4.87 15.60 -7.56
CA GLY A 415 6.25 15.61 -7.11
C GLY A 415 6.44 14.92 -5.76
N LYS A 416 7.67 15.04 -5.26
CA LYS A 416 8.07 14.57 -3.92
C LYS A 416 8.93 15.63 -3.25
N ILE A 417 8.67 15.91 -1.97
CA ILE A 417 9.51 16.75 -1.11
C ILE A 417 10.10 15.88 0.00
N SER A 418 11.34 16.12 0.33
CA SER A 418 12.05 15.47 1.45
C SER A 418 12.94 16.48 2.15
N VAL A 419 13.27 16.19 3.41
CA VAL A 419 14.18 16.97 4.22
C VAL A 419 15.33 16.07 4.71
N HIS A 420 16.53 16.59 4.69
CA HIS A 420 17.75 15.90 5.12
C HIS A 420 18.57 16.87 5.98
N TYR A 421 19.19 16.33 7.02
CA TYR A 421 20.10 17.06 7.87
C TYR A 421 21.43 16.33 7.94
N LYS A 422 22.50 17.06 7.72
CA LYS A 422 23.86 16.53 7.82
C LYS A 422 24.86 17.66 8.10
N ASP A 423 25.75 17.43 9.04
CA ASP A 423 26.90 18.28 9.35
C ASP A 423 26.51 19.77 9.59
N GLY A 424 25.46 20.03 10.36
CA GLY A 424 24.99 21.39 10.66
C GLY A 424 24.15 22.05 9.54
N VAL A 425 23.87 21.35 8.43
CA VAL A 425 23.13 21.87 7.30
C VAL A 425 21.79 21.13 7.14
N ILE A 426 20.69 21.87 7.12
CA ILE A 426 19.37 21.34 6.74
C ILE A 426 19.16 21.56 5.23
N ARG A 427 18.58 20.57 4.57
CA ARG A 427 18.36 20.57 3.12
C ARG A 427 16.96 20.06 2.78
N PHE A 428 16.19 20.90 2.09
CA PHE A 428 14.90 20.54 1.51
C PHE A 428 15.08 20.23 0.03
N VAL A 429 14.65 19.03 -0.40
CA VAL A 429 14.78 18.57 -1.77
C VAL A 429 13.39 18.33 -2.34
N VAL A 430 13.06 19.04 -3.42
CA VAL A 430 11.80 18.93 -4.17
C VAL A 430 12.09 18.37 -5.55
N SER A 431 11.37 17.31 -5.92
CA SER A 431 11.43 16.69 -7.25
C SER A 431 10.05 16.81 -7.91
N LEU A 432 9.98 17.55 -9.02
CA LEU A 432 8.78 17.81 -9.82
C LEU A 432 8.84 17.14 -11.19
#